data_b29a9147c660efc05ab4c12c94d764cf
#
_entry.id   b29a9147c660efc05ab4c12c94d764cf
#
_cell.length_a   1.000
_cell.length_b   1.000
_cell.length_c   1.000
_cell.angle_alpha   90.00
_cell.angle_beta   90.00
_cell.angle_gamma   90.00
#
_symmetry.space_group_name_H-M   'P 1'
#
loop_
_entity.id
_entity.type
_entity.pdbx_description
1 polymer ?
#
loop_
_entity_poly.entity_id
_entity_poly.type
_entity_poly.pdbx_seq_one_letter_code
_entity_poly.pdbx_strand_id
1 'polypeptide(L)'
;MDYKEIYNQWLENPYFDEATKEELKAIKDDENEIKERFYMDLEFGTAGLRGIIGAGTNRMNIYVVRRATQGLANYIAKVDKKSQGVAIAYDSRHMSPEFAQEAALCLAANGIKAYIFETLRPTPELSFAVRHLGCVAGINVTASHNPPEYNGYKVYWEDGAQITPPHDSGIMGEVKAISDWNTVKTMDKEDAVKAGLFEVIGQAVDDDYMAELKKQIIHMDAIQAEGRNLKIVYTPLHGTGNIPARRILKELGFENVYVVPEQELPNGDFPTVSYPNPEAAEAFELGLKLAKEVDADIVLATDPDADRLGVRVKDKNGEYHDLTGNMSGCLLANYELSQRKAVNGSLPEDGALVKTIVTTNLADAIAKGYNVNLIEVLTGFKYIGQQILGFENSGKGTYLFGFEESYGCLIGTYARDKDAIVATMALCEAAAYYKTQGKTLWDAMIDMYEEFGYYKDAIQAVTMKGIEGLQKIQEIMTTLRQNPPAEFAGHKVTAVRDYKLDEITDLATGEKKSTGLPNSNVLYYELTDDAWVCVRPSGTEPKVKFYYGVKGTSLADADEKSDAMGKAVLEMVDSMK
;
A
#
# COMPACT_ATOMS: atom_id res chain seq x y z
N MET A 1 -13.90 -5.28 30.55
CA MET A 1 -14.11 -4.00 31.26
C MET A 1 -15.12 -3.19 30.46
N ASP A 2 -16.05 -2.51 31.12
CA ASP A 2 -16.98 -1.60 30.42
C ASP A 2 -16.22 -0.36 29.93
N TYR A 3 -16.62 0.20 28.78
CA TYR A 3 -15.96 1.37 28.21
C TYR A 3 -15.93 2.58 29.17
N LYS A 4 -16.95 2.73 30.05
CA LYS A 4 -16.98 3.77 31.08
C LYS A 4 -15.93 3.55 32.18
N GLU A 5 -15.67 2.31 32.54
CA GLU A 5 -14.62 1.97 33.50
C GLU A 5 -13.23 2.32 32.93
N ILE A 6 -12.99 2.02 31.65
CA ILE A 6 -11.73 2.34 30.97
C ILE A 6 -11.54 3.88 30.86
N TYR A 7 -12.60 4.60 30.49
CA TYR A 7 -12.60 6.06 30.46
C TYR A 7 -12.23 6.66 31.82
N ASN A 8 -12.85 6.20 32.91
CA ASN A 8 -12.54 6.67 34.26
C ASN A 8 -11.11 6.32 34.69
N GLN A 9 -10.59 5.13 34.33
CA GLN A 9 -9.21 4.77 34.56
C GLN A 9 -8.23 5.75 33.87
N TRP A 10 -8.53 6.20 32.65
CA TRP A 10 -7.69 7.16 31.96
C TRP A 10 -7.72 8.54 32.63
N LEU A 11 -8.83 8.96 33.21
CA LEU A 11 -8.94 10.20 33.97
C LEU A 11 -8.18 10.16 35.31
N GLU A 12 -8.17 9.03 35.97
CA GLU A 12 -7.64 8.87 37.35
C GLU A 12 -6.16 8.47 37.37
N ASN A 13 -5.71 7.69 36.39
CA ASN A 13 -4.34 7.16 36.37
C ASN A 13 -3.32 8.28 36.10
N PRO A 14 -2.31 8.47 36.98
CA PRO A 14 -1.27 9.47 36.79
C PRO A 14 -0.32 9.20 35.62
N TYR A 15 -0.39 8.02 34.99
CA TYR A 15 0.35 7.69 33.78
C TYR A 15 -0.04 8.58 32.60
N PHE A 16 -1.31 9.01 32.53
CA PHE A 16 -1.81 9.91 31.51
C PHE A 16 -1.62 11.38 31.90
N ASP A 17 -1.17 12.20 30.97
CA ASP A 17 -0.89 13.62 31.22
C ASP A 17 -2.19 14.46 31.38
N GLU A 18 -2.01 15.70 31.86
CA GLU A 18 -3.14 16.58 32.10
C GLU A 18 -3.83 17.03 30.80
N ALA A 19 -3.09 17.17 29.67
CA ALA A 19 -3.69 17.54 28.39
C ALA A 19 -4.67 16.46 27.89
N THR A 20 -4.27 15.19 27.99
CA THR A 20 -5.12 14.03 27.69
C THR A 20 -6.35 13.99 28.59
N LYS A 21 -6.19 14.24 29.90
CA LYS A 21 -7.31 14.28 30.84
C LYS A 21 -8.27 15.44 30.57
N GLU A 22 -7.75 16.62 30.19
CA GLU A 22 -8.61 17.77 29.82
C GLU A 22 -9.40 17.47 28.52
N GLU A 23 -8.78 16.83 27.54
CA GLU A 23 -9.50 16.37 26.33
C GLU A 23 -10.64 15.41 26.70
N LEU A 24 -10.39 14.45 27.59
CA LEU A 24 -11.41 13.50 28.04
C LEU A 24 -12.49 14.17 28.89
N LYS A 25 -12.15 15.12 29.75
CA LYS A 25 -13.14 15.92 30.51
C LYS A 25 -14.07 16.72 29.60
N ALA A 26 -13.58 17.20 28.46
CA ALA A 26 -14.38 17.96 27.50
C ALA A 26 -15.52 17.13 26.89
N ILE A 27 -15.39 15.82 26.82
CA ILE A 27 -16.41 14.89 26.26
C ILE A 27 -17.25 14.19 27.34
N LYS A 28 -17.13 14.55 28.62
CA LYS A 28 -17.76 13.86 29.76
C LYS A 28 -19.26 13.65 29.64
N ASP A 29 -19.94 14.58 28.95
CA ASP A 29 -21.40 14.58 28.75
C ASP A 29 -21.81 13.96 27.38
N ASP A 30 -20.85 13.51 26.56
CA ASP A 30 -21.07 12.85 25.28
C ASP A 30 -20.79 11.33 25.41
N GLU A 31 -21.85 10.59 25.75
CA GLU A 31 -21.75 9.13 25.96
C GLU A 31 -21.36 8.38 24.68
N ASN A 32 -21.78 8.89 23.49
CA ASN A 32 -21.45 8.24 22.24
C ASN A 32 -19.96 8.40 21.91
N GLU A 33 -19.41 9.59 22.11
CA GLU A 33 -17.98 9.84 21.90
C GLU A 33 -17.12 9.05 22.90
N ILE A 34 -17.52 8.99 24.18
CA ILE A 34 -16.83 8.15 25.18
C ILE A 34 -16.85 6.68 24.75
N LYS A 35 -18.01 6.18 24.34
CA LYS A 35 -18.15 4.79 23.89
C LYS A 35 -17.27 4.52 22.66
N GLU A 36 -17.26 5.40 21.67
CA GLU A 36 -16.48 5.24 20.46
C GLU A 36 -14.97 5.21 20.74
N ARG A 37 -14.49 6.01 21.69
CA ARG A 37 -13.08 6.06 22.08
C ARG A 37 -12.61 4.87 22.91
N PHE A 38 -13.51 4.15 23.61
CA PHE A 38 -13.14 3.17 24.62
C PHE A 38 -13.81 1.80 24.48
N TYR A 39 -14.70 1.58 23.47
CA TYR A 39 -15.41 0.30 23.34
C TYR A 39 -14.51 -0.86 22.93
N MET A 40 -13.35 -0.56 22.35
CA MET A 40 -12.32 -1.53 21.97
C MET A 40 -10.93 -0.88 21.94
N ASP A 41 -9.92 -1.69 21.84
CA ASP A 41 -8.55 -1.25 21.53
C ASP A 41 -8.36 -1.19 20.01
N LEU A 42 -7.50 -0.29 19.53
CA LEU A 42 -7.03 -0.36 18.15
C LEU A 42 -6.30 -1.69 17.91
N GLU A 43 -6.70 -2.40 16.87
CA GLU A 43 -6.09 -3.68 16.49
C GLU A 43 -5.17 -3.52 15.28
N PHE A 44 -4.16 -4.39 15.19
CA PHE A 44 -3.37 -4.52 13.98
C PHE A 44 -4.22 -5.14 12.87
N GLY A 45 -4.70 -4.29 11.95
CA GLY A 45 -5.32 -4.74 10.71
C GLY A 45 -4.26 -5.24 9.71
N THR A 46 -4.65 -5.37 8.45
CA THR A 46 -3.74 -5.77 7.36
C THR A 46 -2.57 -4.80 7.15
N ALA A 47 -2.72 -3.55 7.60
CA ALA A 47 -1.75 -2.45 7.43
C ALA A 47 -1.16 -1.91 8.75
N GLY A 48 -1.30 -2.62 9.88
CA GLY A 48 -0.88 -2.15 11.21
C GLY A 48 -2.01 -1.45 11.98
N LEU A 49 -1.65 -0.64 13.01
CA LEU A 49 -2.60 0.22 13.71
C LEU A 49 -2.99 1.39 12.80
N ARG A 50 -4.27 1.76 12.80
CA ARG A 50 -4.76 2.95 12.12
C ARG A 50 -6.01 3.47 12.83
N GLY A 51 -6.05 4.76 13.13
CA GLY A 51 -7.17 5.37 13.81
C GLY A 51 -7.13 6.89 13.79
N ILE A 52 -8.20 7.50 14.26
CA ILE A 52 -8.31 8.95 14.47
C ILE A 52 -7.39 9.34 15.62
N ILE A 53 -6.69 10.48 15.49
CA ILE A 53 -5.83 11.04 16.53
C ILE A 53 -6.72 11.54 17.69
N GLY A 54 -6.35 11.21 18.94
CA GLY A 54 -7.06 11.67 20.13
C GLY A 54 -6.89 10.75 21.34
N ALA A 55 -7.39 11.15 22.49
CA ALA A 55 -7.39 10.38 23.71
C ALA A 55 -8.36 9.20 23.64
N GLY A 56 -7.91 8.01 24.06
CA GLY A 56 -8.71 6.79 24.11
C GLY A 56 -7.96 5.55 23.59
N THR A 57 -8.46 4.36 23.92
CA THR A 57 -7.87 3.09 23.50
C THR A 57 -8.14 2.79 22.02
N ASN A 58 -9.23 3.32 21.47
CA ASN A 58 -9.61 3.23 20.05
C ASN A 58 -9.23 4.50 19.28
N ARG A 59 -8.13 5.14 19.66
CA ARG A 59 -7.57 6.35 19.05
C ARG A 59 -6.06 6.22 18.92
N MET A 60 -5.48 6.96 17.96
CA MET A 60 -4.03 7.12 17.85
C MET A 60 -3.55 8.22 18.81
N ASN A 61 -2.69 7.85 19.73
CA ASN A 61 -2.05 8.75 20.69
C ASN A 61 -0.71 8.17 21.17
N ILE A 62 0.05 8.96 21.92
CA ILE A 62 1.37 8.54 22.41
C ILE A 62 1.31 7.28 23.28
N TYR A 63 0.24 7.07 24.03
CA TYR A 63 0.10 5.92 24.93
C TYR A 63 -0.17 4.61 24.16
N VAL A 64 -1.04 4.68 23.15
CA VAL A 64 -1.32 3.54 22.26
C VAL A 64 -0.05 3.18 21.46
N VAL A 65 0.71 4.17 20.98
CA VAL A 65 2.00 3.96 20.31
C VAL A 65 3.02 3.33 21.25
N ARG A 66 3.18 3.85 22.47
CA ARG A 66 4.07 3.27 23.49
C ARG A 66 3.68 1.81 23.82
N ARG A 67 2.38 1.53 24.01
CA ARG A 67 1.90 0.16 24.30
C ARG A 67 2.18 -0.79 23.15
N ALA A 68 1.93 -0.37 21.91
CA ALA A 68 2.26 -1.15 20.72
C ALA A 68 3.77 -1.42 20.61
N THR A 69 4.58 -0.40 20.86
CA THR A 69 6.05 -0.50 20.86
C THR A 69 6.58 -1.36 22.01
N GLN A 70 5.98 -1.29 23.20
CA GLN A 70 6.33 -2.17 24.31
C GLN A 70 6.05 -3.65 23.96
N GLY A 71 4.91 -3.94 23.31
CA GLY A 71 4.62 -5.29 22.81
C GLY A 71 5.63 -5.77 21.77
N LEU A 72 6.00 -4.90 20.83
CA LEU A 72 7.06 -5.17 19.86
C LEU A 72 8.41 -5.45 20.57
N ALA A 73 8.78 -4.62 21.54
CA ALA A 73 10.03 -4.78 22.33
C ALA A 73 10.03 -6.11 23.11
N ASN A 74 8.90 -6.49 23.70
CA ASN A 74 8.75 -7.78 24.40
C ASN A 74 8.94 -8.95 23.42
N TYR A 75 8.34 -8.87 22.24
CA TYR A 75 8.48 -9.90 21.22
C TYR A 75 9.91 -10.00 20.69
N ILE A 76 10.57 -8.89 20.39
CA ILE A 76 11.99 -8.84 20.00
C ILE A 76 12.88 -9.48 21.08
N ALA A 77 12.61 -9.21 22.36
CA ALA A 77 13.31 -9.84 23.48
C ALA A 77 13.10 -11.36 23.53
N LYS A 78 11.87 -11.81 23.28
CA LYS A 78 11.50 -13.22 23.31
C LYS A 78 12.17 -14.04 22.20
N VAL A 79 12.44 -13.42 21.04
CA VAL A 79 13.17 -14.04 19.94
C VAL A 79 14.69 -13.76 19.96
N ASP A 80 15.19 -13.14 21.04
CA ASP A 80 16.62 -12.86 21.30
C ASP A 80 17.32 -12.00 20.22
N LYS A 81 16.62 -10.96 19.72
CA LYS A 81 17.13 -10.09 18.63
C LYS A 81 17.34 -8.62 19.03
N LYS A 82 17.42 -8.30 20.33
CA LYS A 82 17.57 -6.90 20.82
C LYS A 82 18.78 -6.15 20.26
N SER A 83 19.86 -6.86 19.97
CA SER A 83 21.11 -6.27 19.49
C SER A 83 21.05 -5.69 18.08
N GLN A 84 20.06 -6.08 17.28
CA GLN A 84 19.92 -5.64 15.88
C GLN A 84 19.29 -4.26 15.73
N GLY A 85 18.53 -3.78 16.72
CA GLY A 85 17.89 -2.49 16.68
C GLY A 85 16.63 -2.41 15.79
N VAL A 86 16.01 -1.23 15.72
CA VAL A 86 14.79 -0.96 14.99
C VAL A 86 14.92 0.35 14.22
N ALA A 87 14.61 0.37 12.92
CA ALA A 87 14.55 1.57 12.09
C ALA A 87 13.15 2.22 12.18
N ILE A 88 13.09 3.56 12.19
CA ILE A 88 11.83 4.30 12.35
C ILE A 88 11.76 5.43 11.32
N ALA A 89 10.69 5.42 10.50
CA ALA A 89 10.33 6.50 9.59
C ALA A 89 8.91 7.02 9.92
N TYR A 90 8.59 8.17 9.36
CA TYR A 90 7.29 8.82 9.54
C TYR A 90 6.96 9.73 8.37
N ASP A 91 5.66 10.00 8.18
CA ASP A 91 5.16 10.89 7.14
C ASP A 91 4.89 12.32 7.64
N SER A 92 4.19 13.12 6.82
CA SER A 92 3.88 14.53 7.08
C SER A 92 2.68 14.77 7.99
N ARG A 93 2.00 13.72 8.47
CA ARG A 93 0.77 13.83 9.26
C ARG A 93 1.03 14.45 10.62
N HIS A 94 -0.03 15.07 11.18
CA HIS A 94 -0.01 15.51 12.56
C HIS A 94 0.41 14.39 13.49
N MET A 95 1.22 14.72 14.48
CA MET A 95 1.76 13.80 15.49
C MET A 95 2.70 12.71 14.97
N SER A 96 3.00 12.63 13.67
CA SER A 96 3.91 11.60 13.14
C SER A 96 5.32 11.69 13.72
N PRO A 97 5.98 12.86 13.82
CA PRO A 97 7.29 12.98 14.46
C PRO A 97 7.25 12.62 15.96
N GLU A 98 6.20 13.05 16.68
CA GLU A 98 6.02 12.78 18.10
C GLU A 98 5.82 11.28 18.36
N PHE A 99 4.96 10.62 17.60
CA PHE A 99 4.73 9.19 17.71
C PHE A 99 5.99 8.38 17.37
N ALA A 100 6.75 8.79 16.36
CA ALA A 100 8.02 8.17 16.01
C ALA A 100 9.05 8.31 17.13
N GLN A 101 9.17 9.49 17.75
CA GLN A 101 10.04 9.72 18.89
C GLN A 101 9.62 8.88 20.10
N GLU A 102 8.32 8.82 20.42
CA GLU A 102 7.81 8.02 21.53
C GLU A 102 8.09 6.52 21.35
N ALA A 103 7.94 6.02 20.11
CA ALA A 103 8.34 4.65 19.78
C ALA A 103 9.85 4.43 20.02
N ALA A 104 10.70 5.36 19.56
CA ALA A 104 12.15 5.27 19.75
C ALA A 104 12.54 5.26 21.25
N LEU A 105 11.92 6.11 22.07
CA LEU A 105 12.18 6.18 23.50
C LEU A 105 11.67 4.96 24.27
N CYS A 106 10.55 4.37 23.84
CA CYS A 106 10.06 3.10 24.38
C CYS A 106 11.03 1.95 24.06
N LEU A 107 11.53 1.84 22.83
CA LEU A 107 12.54 0.86 22.44
C LEU A 107 13.82 1.02 23.26
N ALA A 108 14.33 2.25 23.38
CA ALA A 108 15.53 2.56 24.14
C ALA A 108 15.37 2.16 25.63
N ALA A 109 14.24 2.45 26.26
CA ALA A 109 13.93 2.03 27.62
C ALA A 109 13.88 0.51 27.82
N ASN A 110 13.71 -0.26 26.75
CA ASN A 110 13.79 -1.72 26.72
C ASN A 110 15.17 -2.25 26.30
N GLY A 111 16.18 -1.36 26.14
CA GLY A 111 17.54 -1.71 25.75
C GLY A 111 17.67 -2.10 24.26
N ILE A 112 16.76 -1.61 23.42
CA ILE A 112 16.77 -1.83 21.97
C ILE A 112 17.13 -0.51 21.29
N LYS A 113 18.16 -0.52 20.45
CA LYS A 113 18.59 0.67 19.72
C LYS A 113 17.56 1.08 18.68
N ALA A 114 17.18 2.35 18.67
CA ALA A 114 16.32 2.95 17.66
C ALA A 114 17.15 3.79 16.69
N TYR A 115 16.97 3.55 15.39
CA TYR A 115 17.48 4.35 14.29
C TYR A 115 16.31 5.16 13.72
N ILE A 116 16.22 6.44 14.05
CA ILE A 116 15.12 7.31 13.62
C ILE A 116 15.58 8.28 12.54
N PHE A 117 14.82 8.40 11.46
CA PHE A 117 15.12 9.40 10.44
C PHE A 117 14.97 10.82 10.98
N GLU A 118 15.89 11.72 10.58
CA GLU A 118 15.93 13.12 11.02
C GLU A 118 14.70 13.93 10.62
N THR A 119 14.10 13.57 9.47
CA THR A 119 12.85 14.15 8.94
C THR A 119 12.02 13.05 8.30
N LEU A 120 10.83 13.40 7.79
CA LEU A 120 9.95 12.45 7.11
C LEU A 120 10.66 11.70 5.96
N ARG A 121 10.37 10.40 5.83
CA ARG A 121 10.89 9.53 4.76
C ARG A 121 9.80 8.59 4.24
N PRO A 122 9.90 8.17 2.95
CA PRO A 122 8.98 7.22 2.34
C PRO A 122 8.93 5.86 3.02
N THR A 123 7.78 5.20 2.94
CA THR A 123 7.60 3.79 3.34
C THR A 123 8.65 2.86 2.71
N PRO A 124 8.93 2.90 1.38
CA PRO A 124 9.94 2.03 0.79
C PRO A 124 11.36 2.29 1.30
N GLU A 125 11.68 3.51 1.67
CA GLU A 125 12.99 3.84 2.22
C GLU A 125 13.17 3.27 3.64
N LEU A 126 12.09 3.22 4.45
CA LEU A 126 12.13 2.47 5.70
C LEU A 126 12.37 0.97 5.44
N SER A 127 11.64 0.37 4.50
CA SER A 127 11.82 -1.04 4.13
C SER A 127 13.27 -1.33 3.73
N PHE A 128 13.86 -0.45 2.95
CA PHE A 128 15.28 -0.49 2.59
C PHE A 128 16.18 -0.34 3.83
N ALA A 129 15.94 0.66 4.68
CA ALA A 129 16.75 0.95 5.87
C ALA A 129 16.79 -0.23 6.85
N VAL A 130 15.66 -0.93 7.06
CA VAL A 130 15.61 -2.14 7.90
C VAL A 130 16.63 -3.18 7.42
N ARG A 131 16.66 -3.45 6.12
CA ARG A 131 17.58 -4.41 5.50
C ARG A 131 19.03 -3.90 5.51
N HIS A 132 19.23 -2.66 5.09
CA HIS A 132 20.53 -2.02 4.93
C HIS A 132 21.29 -1.89 6.25
N LEU A 133 20.58 -1.52 7.34
CA LEU A 133 21.15 -1.39 8.68
C LEU A 133 21.18 -2.70 9.46
N GLY A 134 20.62 -3.79 8.93
CA GLY A 134 20.52 -5.08 9.62
C GLY A 134 19.61 -5.03 10.85
N CYS A 135 18.57 -4.21 10.83
CA CYS A 135 17.60 -4.10 11.90
C CYS A 135 16.71 -5.35 11.99
N VAL A 136 16.28 -5.71 13.22
CA VAL A 136 15.29 -6.79 13.42
C VAL A 136 13.90 -6.40 12.98
N ALA A 137 13.58 -5.10 13.05
CA ALA A 137 12.26 -4.58 12.73
C ALA A 137 12.33 -3.13 12.22
N GLY A 138 11.23 -2.68 11.64
CA GLY A 138 10.99 -1.28 11.31
C GLY A 138 9.65 -0.81 11.81
N ILE A 139 9.53 0.48 12.07
CA ILE A 139 8.28 1.16 12.42
C ILE A 139 8.07 2.30 11.43
N ASN A 140 6.90 2.35 10.79
CA ASN A 140 6.49 3.51 10.00
C ASN A 140 5.24 4.16 10.61
N VAL A 141 5.37 5.42 10.97
CA VAL A 141 4.27 6.21 11.51
C VAL A 141 3.58 6.93 10.36
N THR A 142 2.49 6.35 9.89
CA THR A 142 1.71 6.85 8.75
C THR A 142 0.32 6.22 8.71
N ALA A 143 -0.66 6.95 8.19
CA ALA A 143 -1.95 6.41 7.79
C ALA A 143 -2.12 6.41 6.25
N SER A 144 -0.99 6.42 5.47
CA SER A 144 -1.00 6.44 4.01
C SER A 144 -1.91 7.58 3.48
N HIS A 145 -2.88 7.26 2.66
CA HIS A 145 -3.80 8.20 2.01
C HIS A 145 -5.08 8.55 2.79
N ASN A 146 -5.20 8.15 4.06
CA ASN A 146 -6.40 8.48 4.87
C ASN A 146 -6.53 9.99 5.08
N PRO A 147 -7.75 10.50 5.44
CA PRO A 147 -7.98 11.89 5.82
C PRO A 147 -7.05 12.42 6.92
N PRO A 148 -6.92 13.74 7.09
CA PRO A 148 -5.93 14.37 7.98
C PRO A 148 -6.07 14.02 9.46
N GLU A 149 -7.27 13.70 9.93
CA GLU A 149 -7.53 13.32 11.32
C GLU A 149 -6.98 11.93 11.69
N TYR A 150 -6.52 11.13 10.71
CA TYR A 150 -5.98 9.79 10.94
C TYR A 150 -4.46 9.79 11.07
N ASN A 151 -3.96 8.87 11.90
CA ASN A 151 -2.58 8.43 11.87
C ASN A 151 -2.52 6.90 12.05
N GLY A 152 -1.32 6.33 11.97
CA GLY A 152 -1.13 4.89 12.06
C GLY A 152 0.28 4.51 12.50
N TYR A 153 0.47 3.21 12.72
CA TYR A 153 1.72 2.62 13.18
C TYR A 153 1.88 1.26 12.51
N LYS A 154 2.72 1.19 11.47
CA LYS A 154 3.00 -0.03 10.70
C LYS A 154 4.28 -0.67 11.23
N VAL A 155 4.31 -2.00 11.35
CA VAL A 155 5.48 -2.77 11.77
C VAL A 155 6.01 -3.61 10.62
N TYR A 156 7.32 -3.57 10.44
CA TYR A 156 8.11 -4.32 9.46
C TYR A 156 9.04 -5.29 10.19
N TRP A 157 9.40 -6.41 9.56
CA TRP A 157 10.35 -7.35 10.11
C TRP A 157 11.71 -7.26 9.43
N GLU A 158 12.67 -8.09 9.83
CA GLU A 158 14.07 -8.02 9.41
C GLU A 158 14.31 -8.17 7.89
N ASP A 159 13.34 -8.75 7.18
CA ASP A 159 13.37 -8.83 5.72
C ASP A 159 12.96 -7.53 5.02
N GLY A 160 12.47 -6.54 5.77
CA GLY A 160 11.97 -5.27 5.27
C GLY A 160 10.50 -5.29 4.80
N ALA A 161 9.80 -6.42 4.91
CA ALA A 161 8.38 -6.51 4.62
C ALA A 161 7.54 -6.19 5.87
N GLN A 162 6.32 -5.70 5.64
CA GLN A 162 5.35 -5.57 6.72
C GLN A 162 5.04 -6.95 7.30
N ILE A 163 4.89 -7.01 8.63
CA ILE A 163 4.75 -8.27 9.37
C ILE A 163 3.64 -9.17 8.84
N THR A 164 3.94 -10.47 8.80
CA THR A 164 3.03 -11.58 8.49
C THR A 164 3.12 -12.63 9.60
N PRO A 165 2.27 -13.67 9.61
CA PRO A 165 2.43 -14.78 10.54
C PRO A 165 3.83 -15.42 10.45
N PRO A 166 4.47 -15.78 11.59
CA PRO A 166 3.94 -15.74 12.97
C PRO A 166 4.19 -14.41 13.71
N HIS A 167 4.85 -13.43 13.09
CA HIS A 167 5.30 -12.21 13.76
C HIS A 167 4.14 -11.30 14.14
N ASP A 168 3.13 -11.14 13.27
CA ASP A 168 1.94 -10.32 13.52
C ASP A 168 1.16 -10.79 14.76
N SER A 169 0.85 -12.07 14.83
CA SER A 169 0.14 -12.68 15.95
C SER A 169 0.99 -12.71 17.22
N GLY A 170 2.31 -12.93 17.09
CA GLY A 170 3.26 -12.91 18.20
C GLY A 170 3.35 -11.53 18.84
N ILE A 171 3.53 -10.48 18.05
CA ILE A 171 3.59 -9.08 18.53
C ILE A 171 2.25 -8.68 19.14
N MET A 172 1.12 -8.99 18.47
CA MET A 172 -0.21 -8.69 18.99
C MET A 172 -0.48 -9.41 20.32
N GLY A 173 0.00 -10.64 20.47
CA GLY A 173 -0.08 -11.37 21.74
C GLY A 173 0.62 -10.64 22.87
N GLU A 174 1.84 -10.11 22.64
CA GLU A 174 2.57 -9.33 23.62
C GLU A 174 1.88 -7.98 23.92
N VAL A 175 1.30 -7.30 22.94
CA VAL A 175 0.55 -6.05 23.14
C VAL A 175 -0.69 -6.30 24.01
N LYS A 176 -1.48 -7.37 23.70
CA LYS A 176 -2.68 -7.73 24.46
C LYS A 176 -2.38 -8.19 25.91
N ALA A 177 -1.18 -8.71 26.15
CA ALA A 177 -0.74 -9.09 27.49
C ALA A 177 -0.47 -7.89 28.41
N ILE A 178 -0.31 -6.69 27.87
CA ILE A 178 -0.10 -5.46 28.65
C ILE A 178 -1.45 -4.96 29.18
N SER A 179 -1.77 -5.32 30.43
CA SER A 179 -2.99 -4.91 31.11
C SER A 179 -2.84 -3.67 31.99
N ASP A 180 -1.60 -3.37 32.43
CA ASP A 180 -1.26 -2.21 33.25
C ASP A 180 -0.39 -1.23 32.46
N TRP A 181 -0.93 -0.04 32.19
CA TRP A 181 -0.21 1.04 31.49
C TRP A 181 1.08 1.45 32.17
N ASN A 182 1.18 1.37 33.51
CA ASN A 182 2.37 1.72 34.26
C ASN A 182 3.57 0.78 33.99
N THR A 183 3.35 -0.36 33.34
CA THR A 183 4.42 -1.29 32.93
C THR A 183 5.04 -0.93 31.57
N VAL A 184 4.43 -0.02 30.83
CA VAL A 184 4.94 0.48 29.55
C VAL A 184 6.11 1.41 29.82
N LYS A 185 7.28 1.07 29.32
CA LYS A 185 8.52 1.78 29.58
C LYS A 185 8.74 2.91 28.58
N THR A 186 9.29 4.00 29.08
CA THR A 186 9.85 5.10 28.28
C THR A 186 11.03 5.69 29.02
N MET A 187 11.86 6.48 28.36
CA MET A 187 12.97 7.17 28.98
C MET A 187 13.19 8.54 28.38
N ASP A 188 13.98 9.37 29.04
CA ASP A 188 14.37 10.67 28.53
C ASP A 188 15.25 10.54 27.29
N LYS A 189 15.03 11.45 26.31
CA LYS A 189 15.77 11.43 25.04
C LYS A 189 17.28 11.63 25.23
N GLU A 190 17.69 12.53 26.13
CA GLU A 190 19.11 12.78 26.38
C GLU A 190 19.79 11.54 26.97
N ASP A 191 19.10 10.82 27.84
CA ASP A 191 19.60 9.58 28.44
C ASP A 191 19.67 8.45 27.40
N ALA A 192 18.67 8.35 26.49
CA ALA A 192 18.69 7.41 25.38
C ALA A 192 19.87 7.66 24.42
N VAL A 193 20.15 8.92 24.09
CA VAL A 193 21.29 9.33 23.26
C VAL A 193 22.61 9.01 23.96
N LYS A 194 22.76 9.37 25.26
CA LYS A 194 23.97 9.05 26.07
C LYS A 194 24.22 7.55 26.14
N ALA A 195 23.16 6.75 26.22
CA ALA A 195 23.27 5.28 26.25
C ALA A 195 23.58 4.67 24.87
N GLY A 196 23.60 5.46 23.78
CA GLY A 196 23.78 4.97 22.41
C GLY A 196 22.59 4.18 21.85
N LEU A 197 21.41 4.35 22.47
CA LEU A 197 20.17 3.64 22.10
C LEU A 197 19.22 4.48 21.25
N PHE A 198 19.55 5.73 20.97
CA PHE A 198 18.81 6.62 20.09
C PHE A 198 19.78 7.24 19.10
N GLU A 199 19.69 6.83 17.84
CA GLU A 199 20.54 7.33 16.75
C GLU A 199 19.68 7.96 15.65
N VAL A 200 20.05 9.18 15.26
CA VAL A 200 19.43 9.88 14.13
C VAL A 200 20.13 9.46 12.85
N ILE A 201 19.35 9.01 11.87
CA ILE A 201 19.82 8.63 10.54
C ILE A 201 19.22 9.56 9.47
N GLY A 202 19.80 9.59 8.27
CA GLY A 202 19.35 10.46 7.18
C GLY A 202 20.22 10.29 5.94
N GLN A 203 20.89 11.33 5.49
CA GLN A 203 21.56 11.49 4.20
C GLN A 203 22.36 10.25 3.72
N ALA A 204 23.06 9.55 4.60
CA ALA A 204 23.83 8.37 4.20
C ALA A 204 22.92 7.22 3.72
N VAL A 205 21.79 7.00 4.42
CA VAL A 205 20.79 6.00 4.02
C VAL A 205 20.09 6.44 2.76
N ASP A 206 19.74 7.74 2.63
CA ASP A 206 19.15 8.32 1.43
C ASP A 206 20.04 8.10 0.20
N ASP A 207 21.37 8.30 0.33
CA ASP A 207 22.33 8.13 -0.75
C ASP A 207 22.42 6.68 -1.22
N ASP A 208 22.46 5.74 -0.27
CA ASP A 208 22.50 4.30 -0.57
C ASP A 208 21.18 3.81 -1.18
N TYR A 209 20.03 4.32 -0.69
CA TYR A 209 18.72 4.06 -1.30
C TYR A 209 18.66 4.57 -2.75
N MET A 210 19.08 5.82 -3.03
CA MET A 210 19.16 6.34 -4.40
C MET A 210 20.08 5.51 -5.30
N ALA A 211 21.17 4.98 -4.74
CA ALA A 211 22.07 4.12 -5.51
C ALA A 211 21.40 2.78 -5.90
N GLU A 212 20.56 2.21 -5.02
CA GLU A 212 19.79 1.00 -5.35
C GLU A 212 18.71 1.27 -6.41
N LEU A 213 18.01 2.42 -6.34
CA LEU A 213 17.04 2.82 -7.37
C LEU A 213 17.70 2.90 -8.77
N LYS A 214 18.85 3.54 -8.86
CA LYS A 214 19.57 3.71 -10.15
C LYS A 214 19.97 2.39 -10.80
N LYS A 215 20.20 1.32 -10.02
CA LYS A 215 20.48 -0.02 -10.56
C LYS A 215 19.31 -0.62 -11.33
N GLN A 216 18.09 -0.09 -11.13
CA GLN A 216 16.90 -0.59 -11.80
C GLN A 216 16.73 -0.02 -13.22
N ILE A 217 17.45 1.03 -13.60
CA ILE A 217 17.42 1.63 -14.93
C ILE A 217 17.86 0.62 -16.00
N ILE A 218 17.12 0.57 -17.10
CA ILE A 218 17.38 -0.30 -18.25
C ILE A 218 17.99 0.52 -19.41
N HIS A 219 17.40 1.68 -19.71
CA HIS A 219 17.74 2.51 -20.87
C HIS A 219 18.20 3.92 -20.47
N MET A 220 19.41 4.01 -19.90
CA MET A 220 20.05 5.30 -19.64
C MET A 220 20.27 6.11 -20.92
N ASP A 221 20.51 5.46 -22.06
CA ASP A 221 20.64 6.07 -23.39
C ASP A 221 19.38 6.80 -23.83
N ALA A 222 18.20 6.25 -23.58
CA ALA A 222 16.91 6.89 -23.85
C ALA A 222 16.72 8.14 -22.96
N ILE A 223 17.08 8.05 -21.68
CA ILE A 223 17.05 9.20 -20.77
C ILE A 223 18.00 10.29 -21.25
N GLN A 224 19.22 9.94 -21.68
CA GLN A 224 20.18 10.90 -22.23
C GLN A 224 19.68 11.58 -23.52
N ALA A 225 18.92 10.84 -24.35
CA ALA A 225 18.38 11.37 -25.60
C ALA A 225 17.17 12.29 -25.37
N GLU A 226 16.22 11.88 -24.54
CA GLU A 226 14.89 12.51 -24.41
C GLU A 226 14.56 13.06 -23.02
N GLY A 227 15.35 12.76 -21.99
CA GLY A 227 15.06 13.22 -20.63
C GLY A 227 14.93 14.74 -20.47
N ARG A 228 15.72 15.50 -21.24
CA ARG A 228 15.63 16.98 -21.30
C ARG A 228 14.39 17.49 -22.05
N ASN A 229 13.82 16.68 -22.91
CA ASN A 229 12.65 17.04 -23.72
C ASN A 229 11.34 16.59 -23.06
N LEU A 230 11.42 15.66 -22.12
CA LEU A 230 10.26 15.17 -21.39
C LEU A 230 9.84 16.18 -20.32
N LYS A 231 8.58 16.61 -20.36
CA LYS A 231 7.99 17.52 -19.39
C LYS A 231 7.13 16.75 -18.40
N ILE A 232 7.49 16.81 -17.13
CA ILE A 232 6.90 16.05 -16.04
C ILE A 232 6.29 17.03 -15.05
N VAL A 233 5.00 16.89 -14.75
CA VAL A 233 4.37 17.53 -13.59
C VAL A 233 4.33 16.51 -12.47
N TYR A 234 4.72 16.92 -11.27
CA TYR A 234 4.74 16.07 -10.10
C TYR A 234 4.08 16.74 -8.91
N THR A 235 3.27 15.99 -8.18
CA THR A 235 2.75 16.38 -6.86
C THR A 235 3.05 15.32 -5.81
N PRO A 236 3.71 15.69 -4.70
CA PRO A 236 3.89 14.82 -3.54
C PRO A 236 2.65 14.74 -2.64
N LEU A 237 1.56 15.42 -2.96
CA LEU A 237 0.36 15.55 -2.11
C LEU A 237 0.73 15.86 -0.64
N HIS A 238 1.61 16.86 -0.44
CA HIS A 238 2.14 17.27 0.86
C HIS A 238 2.94 16.20 1.63
N GLY A 239 3.39 15.16 0.96
CA GLY A 239 3.99 13.96 1.56
C GLY A 239 5.49 13.82 1.42
N THR A 240 5.97 12.61 1.73
CA THR A 240 7.39 12.23 1.81
C THR A 240 8.07 12.11 0.45
N GLY A 241 7.31 11.96 -0.64
CA GLY A 241 7.86 11.76 -1.98
C GLY A 241 8.55 12.98 -2.58
N ASN A 242 8.32 14.19 -2.05
CA ASN A 242 8.82 15.45 -2.62
C ASN A 242 10.34 15.43 -2.91
N ILE A 243 11.13 15.17 -1.89
CA ILE A 243 12.60 15.20 -2.02
C ILE A 243 13.13 14.02 -2.85
N PRO A 244 12.81 12.75 -2.51
CA PRO A 244 13.42 11.61 -3.20
C PRO A 244 12.99 11.49 -4.67
N ALA A 245 11.73 11.76 -5.03
CA ALA A 245 11.27 11.71 -6.42
C ALA A 245 11.97 12.78 -7.28
N ARG A 246 12.04 14.01 -6.78
CA ARG A 246 12.73 15.10 -7.49
C ARG A 246 14.22 14.84 -7.59
N ARG A 247 14.83 14.29 -6.53
CA ARG A 247 16.24 13.96 -6.49
C ARG A 247 16.60 12.92 -7.54
N ILE A 248 15.89 11.79 -7.59
CA ILE A 248 16.19 10.73 -8.54
C ILE A 248 16.02 11.21 -9.99
N LEU A 249 14.93 11.93 -10.29
CA LEU A 249 14.71 12.48 -11.64
C LEU A 249 15.83 13.46 -12.05
N LYS A 250 16.22 14.36 -11.15
CA LYS A 250 17.32 15.31 -11.40
C LYS A 250 18.66 14.61 -11.63
N GLU A 251 19.00 13.63 -10.79
CA GLU A 251 20.25 12.88 -10.87
C GLU A 251 20.36 12.04 -12.16
N LEU A 252 19.22 11.66 -12.75
CA LEU A 252 19.14 10.96 -14.03
C LEU A 252 19.16 11.88 -15.25
N GLY A 253 18.94 13.19 -15.07
CA GLY A 253 19.00 14.18 -16.15
C GLY A 253 17.64 14.61 -16.70
N PHE A 254 16.55 14.38 -15.99
CA PHE A 254 15.25 15.00 -16.29
C PHE A 254 15.27 16.45 -15.79
N GLU A 255 15.29 17.41 -16.71
CA GLU A 255 15.45 18.84 -16.39
C GLU A 255 14.10 19.57 -16.26
N ASN A 256 13.05 19.08 -16.93
CA ASN A 256 11.72 19.71 -16.97
C ASN A 256 10.75 19.04 -15.99
N VAL A 257 11.06 19.11 -14.71
CA VAL A 257 10.20 18.61 -13.62
C VAL A 257 9.53 19.80 -12.93
N TYR A 258 8.21 19.91 -13.07
CA TYR A 258 7.38 20.99 -12.53
C TYR A 258 6.59 20.45 -11.34
N VAL A 259 6.91 20.93 -10.15
CA VAL A 259 6.18 20.54 -8.93
C VAL A 259 4.99 21.45 -8.74
N VAL A 260 3.84 20.87 -8.35
CA VAL A 260 2.63 21.64 -8.00
C VAL A 260 2.92 22.47 -6.74
N PRO A 261 3.00 23.80 -6.82
CA PRO A 261 3.51 24.64 -5.72
C PRO A 261 2.64 24.54 -4.45
N GLU A 262 1.33 24.44 -4.62
CA GLU A 262 0.36 24.37 -3.51
C GLU A 262 0.44 23.05 -2.74
N GLN A 263 1.02 22.00 -3.34
CA GLN A 263 1.11 20.64 -2.79
C GLN A 263 2.54 20.20 -2.45
N GLU A 264 3.53 21.07 -2.69
CA GLU A 264 4.96 20.77 -2.58
C GLU A 264 5.40 20.53 -1.14
N LEU A 265 5.02 21.43 -0.23
CA LEU A 265 5.50 21.39 1.15
C LEU A 265 4.69 20.41 2.00
N PRO A 266 5.36 19.70 2.93
CA PRO A 266 4.68 18.82 3.89
C PRO A 266 3.63 19.57 4.69
N ASN A 267 2.42 19.02 4.76
CA ASN A 267 1.33 19.59 5.56
C ASN A 267 0.33 18.49 5.97
N GLY A 268 0.19 18.27 7.27
CA GLY A 268 -0.71 17.24 7.82
C GLY A 268 -2.20 17.53 7.65
N ASP A 269 -2.58 18.77 7.30
CA ASP A 269 -3.98 19.14 7.01
C ASP A 269 -4.39 18.79 5.58
N PHE A 270 -3.44 18.50 4.67
CA PHE A 270 -3.70 18.24 3.25
C PHE A 270 -4.69 19.24 2.61
N PRO A 271 -4.45 20.56 2.70
CA PRO A 271 -5.47 21.59 2.47
C PRO A 271 -5.99 21.70 1.03
N THR A 272 -5.38 20.98 0.10
CA THR A 272 -5.73 21.04 -1.32
C THR A 272 -6.60 19.87 -1.78
N VAL A 273 -6.86 18.89 -0.90
CA VAL A 273 -7.64 17.68 -1.19
C VAL A 273 -8.45 17.25 0.03
N SER A 274 -9.57 16.59 -0.19
CA SER A 274 -10.38 16.03 0.92
C SER A 274 -9.65 14.87 1.62
N TYR A 275 -8.86 14.12 0.87
CA TYR A 275 -7.91 13.12 1.35
C TYR A 275 -6.81 12.89 0.30
N PRO A 276 -5.56 12.64 0.74
CA PRO A 276 -4.38 12.65 -0.15
C PRO A 276 -4.20 11.30 -0.85
N ASN A 277 -5.19 10.89 -1.67
CA ASN A 277 -5.17 9.61 -2.38
C ASN A 277 -4.95 9.82 -3.88
N PRO A 278 -3.85 9.33 -4.48
CA PRO A 278 -3.58 9.44 -5.91
C PRO A 278 -4.52 8.61 -6.80
N GLU A 279 -5.43 7.81 -6.23
CA GLU A 279 -6.54 7.19 -6.95
C GLU A 279 -7.69 8.19 -7.24
N ALA A 280 -7.79 9.26 -6.44
CA ALA A 280 -8.87 10.24 -6.54
C ALA A 280 -8.60 11.27 -7.63
N ALA A 281 -9.61 11.59 -8.45
CA ALA A 281 -9.50 12.62 -9.48
C ALA A 281 -9.11 14.00 -8.90
N GLU A 282 -9.62 14.35 -7.71
CA GLU A 282 -9.32 15.58 -6.97
C GLU A 282 -7.82 15.79 -6.77
N ALA A 283 -7.06 14.71 -6.50
CA ALA A 283 -5.63 14.77 -6.29
C ALA A 283 -4.84 15.33 -7.51
N PHE A 284 -5.43 15.23 -8.71
CA PHE A 284 -4.82 15.67 -9.95
C PHE A 284 -5.29 17.03 -10.47
N GLU A 285 -6.28 17.67 -9.88
CA GLU A 285 -6.86 18.91 -10.41
C GLU A 285 -5.80 20.02 -10.59
N LEU A 286 -4.99 20.28 -9.56
CA LEU A 286 -3.92 21.27 -9.64
C LEU A 286 -2.79 20.81 -10.57
N GLY A 287 -2.43 19.53 -10.54
CA GLY A 287 -1.43 18.95 -11.41
C GLY A 287 -1.82 19.03 -12.88
N LEU A 288 -3.06 18.72 -13.24
CA LEU A 288 -3.58 18.82 -14.61
C LEU A 288 -3.67 20.28 -15.09
N LYS A 289 -4.01 21.22 -14.19
CA LYS A 289 -3.97 22.65 -14.52
C LYS A 289 -2.55 23.07 -14.88
N LEU A 290 -1.57 22.77 -14.04
CA LEU A 290 -0.16 23.07 -14.32
C LEU A 290 0.33 22.36 -15.59
N ALA A 291 -0.07 21.10 -15.80
CA ALA A 291 0.32 20.32 -16.96
C ALA A 291 -0.14 20.95 -18.28
N LYS A 292 -1.35 21.52 -18.32
CA LYS A 292 -1.86 22.26 -19.47
C LYS A 292 -1.09 23.56 -19.72
N GLU A 293 -0.65 24.26 -18.66
CA GLU A 293 0.13 25.49 -18.75
C GLU A 293 1.53 25.24 -19.32
N VAL A 294 2.20 24.16 -18.91
CA VAL A 294 3.56 23.84 -19.33
C VAL A 294 3.62 22.86 -20.52
N ASP A 295 2.46 22.38 -20.96
CA ASP A 295 2.31 21.33 -21.98
C ASP A 295 3.07 20.05 -21.59
N ALA A 296 2.78 19.51 -20.39
CA ALA A 296 3.47 18.35 -19.85
C ALA A 296 3.10 17.05 -20.57
N ASP A 297 4.05 16.12 -20.66
CA ASP A 297 3.84 14.78 -21.23
C ASP A 297 3.16 13.84 -20.22
N ILE A 298 3.49 13.98 -18.92
CA ILE A 298 2.98 13.17 -17.82
C ILE A 298 2.72 14.00 -16.57
N VAL A 299 1.73 13.56 -15.77
CA VAL A 299 1.44 14.07 -14.43
C VAL A 299 1.48 12.92 -13.44
N LEU A 300 2.26 13.07 -12.40
CA LEU A 300 2.52 12.06 -11.38
C LEU A 300 2.10 12.57 -10.00
N ALA A 301 1.50 11.70 -9.20
CA ALA A 301 1.10 12.00 -7.83
C ALA A 301 1.47 10.85 -6.90
N THR A 302 2.19 11.13 -5.80
CA THR A 302 2.44 10.15 -4.74
C THR A 302 1.57 10.45 -3.52
N ASP A 303 1.16 9.40 -2.79
CA ASP A 303 0.49 9.58 -1.51
C ASP A 303 1.48 10.01 -0.39
N PRO A 304 1.01 10.38 0.81
CA PRO A 304 1.88 10.95 1.84
C PRO A 304 3.07 10.11 2.26
N ASP A 305 2.98 8.79 2.27
CA ASP A 305 4.09 7.90 2.58
C ASP A 305 4.78 7.31 1.33
N ALA A 306 4.41 7.82 0.14
CA ALA A 306 5.02 7.57 -1.17
C ALA A 306 5.23 6.08 -1.49
N ASP A 307 4.24 5.27 -1.16
CA ASP A 307 4.18 3.87 -1.56
C ASP A 307 3.26 3.64 -2.78
N ARG A 308 2.46 4.65 -3.18
CA ARG A 308 1.54 4.63 -4.33
C ARG A 308 1.86 5.75 -5.32
N LEU A 309 1.71 5.43 -6.61
CA LEU A 309 1.90 6.37 -7.72
C LEU A 309 0.66 6.44 -8.60
N GLY A 310 -0.02 7.57 -8.59
CA GLY A 310 -1.05 7.90 -9.58
C GLY A 310 -0.45 8.56 -10.82
N VAL A 311 -1.05 8.32 -11.97
CA VAL A 311 -0.47 8.68 -13.27
C VAL A 311 -1.53 9.23 -14.22
N ARG A 312 -1.21 10.34 -14.88
CA ARG A 312 -1.94 10.85 -16.04
C ARG A 312 -0.96 11.02 -17.20
N VAL A 313 -1.33 10.58 -18.37
CA VAL A 313 -0.48 10.62 -19.57
C VAL A 313 -1.16 11.38 -20.70
N LYS A 314 -0.39 12.21 -21.41
CA LYS A 314 -0.88 12.96 -22.55
C LYS A 314 -0.79 12.11 -23.82
N ASP A 315 -1.86 12.09 -24.62
CA ASP A 315 -1.85 11.50 -25.95
C ASP A 315 -1.35 12.49 -27.03
N LYS A 316 -1.29 12.02 -28.28
CA LYS A 316 -0.86 12.85 -29.43
C LYS A 316 -1.84 13.97 -29.79
N ASN A 317 -3.08 13.93 -29.30
CA ASN A 317 -4.07 14.97 -29.50
C ASN A 317 -4.05 16.03 -28.38
N GLY A 318 -3.21 15.82 -27.34
CA GLY A 318 -3.07 16.72 -26.20
C GLY A 318 -4.06 16.43 -25.07
N GLU A 319 -4.78 15.31 -25.11
CA GLU A 319 -5.69 14.88 -24.05
C GLU A 319 -4.97 14.07 -22.99
N TYR A 320 -5.33 14.29 -21.72
CA TYR A 320 -4.78 13.54 -20.58
C TYR A 320 -5.67 12.37 -20.20
N HIS A 321 -5.10 11.18 -20.21
CA HIS A 321 -5.75 9.92 -19.84
C HIS A 321 -5.32 9.47 -18.44
N ASP A 322 -6.30 8.99 -17.67
CA ASP A 322 -6.06 8.37 -16.36
C ASP A 322 -5.54 6.94 -16.55
N LEU A 323 -4.40 6.62 -15.97
CA LEU A 323 -3.95 5.24 -15.85
C LEU A 323 -4.32 4.74 -14.44
N THR A 324 -5.23 3.78 -14.38
CA THR A 324 -5.53 3.08 -13.12
C THR A 324 -4.30 2.32 -12.62
N GLY A 325 -4.29 1.89 -11.36
CA GLY A 325 -3.19 1.09 -10.82
C GLY A 325 -2.93 -0.20 -11.60
N ASN A 326 -3.99 -0.83 -12.11
CA ASN A 326 -3.86 -1.97 -13.01
C ASN A 326 -3.21 -1.59 -14.34
N MET A 327 -3.59 -0.46 -14.94
CA MET A 327 -3.03 0.00 -16.21
C MET A 327 -1.55 0.39 -16.07
N SER A 328 -1.22 1.22 -15.09
CA SER A 328 0.17 1.66 -14.86
C SER A 328 1.07 0.49 -14.42
N GLY A 329 0.57 -0.42 -13.58
CA GLY A 329 1.28 -1.62 -13.17
C GLY A 329 1.57 -2.56 -14.35
N CYS A 330 0.58 -2.81 -15.22
CA CYS A 330 0.77 -3.64 -16.42
C CYS A 330 1.68 -2.96 -17.44
N LEU A 331 1.58 -1.64 -17.62
CA LEU A 331 2.48 -0.89 -18.51
C LEU A 331 3.93 -1.02 -18.06
N LEU A 332 4.21 -0.86 -16.76
CA LEU A 332 5.54 -1.07 -16.19
C LEU A 332 5.98 -2.54 -16.28
N ALA A 333 5.10 -3.50 -15.97
CA ALA A 333 5.41 -4.92 -16.11
C ALA A 333 5.82 -5.28 -17.55
N ASN A 334 5.04 -4.83 -18.53
CA ASN A 334 5.33 -5.02 -19.94
C ASN A 334 6.67 -4.36 -20.35
N TYR A 335 6.90 -3.12 -19.90
CA TYR A 335 8.17 -2.42 -20.14
C TYR A 335 9.36 -3.18 -19.55
N GLU A 336 9.30 -3.53 -18.27
CA GLU A 336 10.36 -4.25 -17.56
C GLU A 336 10.68 -5.59 -18.24
N LEU A 337 9.69 -6.41 -18.54
CA LEU A 337 9.88 -7.72 -19.13
C LEU A 337 10.40 -7.63 -20.58
N SER A 338 9.79 -6.75 -21.41
CA SER A 338 10.20 -6.60 -22.81
C SER A 338 11.61 -6.04 -22.93
N GLN A 339 11.93 -4.99 -22.16
CA GLN A 339 13.21 -4.30 -22.30
C GLN A 339 14.35 -5.07 -21.64
N ARG A 340 14.15 -5.71 -20.48
CA ARG A 340 15.16 -6.62 -19.91
C ARG A 340 15.43 -7.80 -20.83
N LYS A 341 14.40 -8.36 -21.48
CA LYS A 341 14.58 -9.41 -22.50
C LYS A 341 15.39 -8.90 -23.68
N ALA A 342 15.11 -7.69 -24.17
CA ALA A 342 15.82 -7.10 -25.31
C ALA A 342 17.31 -6.83 -25.00
N VAL A 343 17.60 -6.28 -23.82
CA VAL A 343 18.97 -5.96 -23.39
C VAL A 343 19.77 -7.22 -23.03
N ASN A 344 19.16 -8.17 -22.33
CA ASN A 344 19.86 -9.37 -21.81
C ASN A 344 19.79 -10.58 -22.76
N GLY A 345 19.01 -10.49 -23.85
CA GLY A 345 18.76 -11.59 -24.79
C GLY A 345 17.69 -12.58 -24.33
N SER A 346 17.50 -12.75 -23.04
CA SER A 346 16.46 -13.61 -22.44
C SER A 346 16.06 -13.09 -21.06
N LEU A 347 14.90 -13.53 -20.57
CA LEU A 347 14.53 -13.43 -19.16
C LEU A 347 15.02 -14.69 -18.41
N PRO A 348 15.19 -14.64 -17.07
CA PRO A 348 15.46 -15.82 -16.27
C PRO A 348 14.40 -16.90 -16.47
N GLU A 349 14.80 -18.17 -16.58
CA GLU A 349 13.87 -19.30 -16.79
C GLU A 349 12.87 -19.46 -15.63
N ASP A 350 13.29 -19.11 -14.41
CA ASP A 350 12.48 -19.12 -13.20
C ASP A 350 11.93 -17.72 -12.83
N GLY A 351 11.94 -16.79 -13.79
CA GLY A 351 11.45 -15.42 -13.61
C GLY A 351 9.98 -15.39 -13.23
N ALA A 352 9.62 -14.54 -12.28
CA ALA A 352 8.27 -14.41 -11.75
C ALA A 352 7.73 -12.97 -11.79
N LEU A 353 6.50 -12.83 -12.29
CA LEU A 353 5.62 -11.68 -12.12
C LEU A 353 4.68 -12.00 -10.97
N VAL A 354 4.58 -11.11 -9.96
CA VAL A 354 3.76 -11.32 -8.77
C VAL A 354 2.63 -10.31 -8.71
N LYS A 355 1.38 -10.78 -8.55
CA LYS A 355 0.19 -9.92 -8.41
C LYS A 355 -0.69 -10.37 -7.25
N THR A 356 -1.64 -9.53 -6.82
CA THR A 356 -2.67 -9.98 -5.89
C THR A 356 -3.84 -10.64 -6.62
N ILE A 357 -4.64 -11.43 -5.89
CA ILE A 357 -5.83 -12.10 -6.42
C ILE A 357 -6.89 -11.14 -6.97
N VAL A 358 -6.83 -9.85 -6.67
CA VAL A 358 -7.76 -8.81 -7.16
C VAL A 358 -7.12 -7.87 -8.18
N THR A 359 -5.90 -8.18 -8.60
CA THR A 359 -5.19 -7.46 -9.65
C THR A 359 -5.55 -8.05 -11.03
N THR A 360 -5.57 -7.23 -12.04
CA THR A 360 -6.06 -7.52 -13.40
C THR A 360 -5.53 -8.81 -14.03
N ASN A 361 -6.37 -9.50 -14.81
CA ASN A 361 -5.97 -10.64 -15.67
C ASN A 361 -5.13 -10.22 -16.90
N LEU A 362 -4.98 -8.92 -17.18
CA LEU A 362 -3.99 -8.46 -18.16
C LEU A 362 -2.57 -8.89 -17.78
N ALA A 363 -2.26 -8.95 -16.48
CA ALA A 363 -0.98 -9.44 -15.99
C ALA A 363 -0.75 -10.92 -16.33
N ASP A 364 -1.81 -11.74 -16.34
CA ASP A 364 -1.76 -13.16 -16.76
C ASP A 364 -1.38 -13.28 -18.24
N ALA A 365 -2.01 -12.44 -19.08
CA ALA A 365 -1.72 -12.41 -20.51
C ALA A 365 -0.29 -11.95 -20.80
N ILE A 366 0.21 -10.93 -20.08
CA ILE A 366 1.58 -10.44 -20.17
C ILE A 366 2.58 -11.53 -19.74
N ALA A 367 2.38 -12.15 -18.57
CA ALA A 367 3.26 -13.21 -18.06
C ALA A 367 3.34 -14.38 -19.06
N LYS A 368 2.21 -14.78 -19.60
CA LYS A 368 2.14 -15.83 -20.64
C LYS A 368 2.87 -15.42 -21.93
N GLY A 369 2.73 -14.18 -22.38
CA GLY A 369 3.39 -13.67 -23.58
C GLY A 369 4.92 -13.68 -23.48
N TYR A 370 5.45 -13.39 -22.29
CA TYR A 370 6.90 -13.41 -22.02
C TYR A 370 7.40 -14.76 -21.51
N ASN A 371 6.53 -15.74 -21.30
CA ASN A 371 6.87 -17.07 -20.74
C ASN A 371 7.56 -16.95 -19.37
N VAL A 372 7.01 -16.11 -18.50
CA VAL A 372 7.42 -15.95 -17.09
C VAL A 372 6.34 -16.55 -16.17
N ASN A 373 6.75 -16.97 -14.97
CA ASN A 373 5.82 -17.50 -13.98
C ASN A 373 4.94 -16.38 -13.44
N LEU A 374 3.63 -16.59 -13.42
CA LEU A 374 2.70 -15.72 -12.70
C LEU A 374 2.43 -16.30 -11.32
N ILE A 375 2.60 -15.48 -10.28
CA ILE A 375 2.32 -15.85 -8.90
C ILE A 375 1.23 -14.92 -8.37
N GLU A 376 0.11 -15.52 -7.97
CA GLU A 376 -0.96 -14.81 -7.28
C GLU A 376 -0.77 -14.91 -5.76
N VAL A 377 -0.98 -13.80 -5.05
CA VAL A 377 -0.96 -13.74 -3.59
C VAL A 377 -2.23 -13.07 -3.06
N LEU A 378 -2.51 -13.20 -1.77
CA LEU A 378 -3.61 -12.45 -1.15
C LEU A 378 -3.36 -10.94 -1.24
N THR A 379 -4.44 -10.14 -1.11
CA THR A 379 -4.37 -8.67 -1.10
C THR A 379 -3.48 -8.16 0.03
N GLY A 380 -2.54 -7.31 -0.31
CA GLY A 380 -1.57 -6.69 0.58
C GLY A 380 -0.14 -6.99 0.15
N PHE A 381 0.64 -5.94 -0.09
CA PHE A 381 2.01 -6.04 -0.63
C PHE A 381 2.95 -6.87 0.23
N LYS A 382 2.65 -7.02 1.53
CA LYS A 382 3.37 -7.91 2.44
C LYS A 382 3.48 -9.35 1.93
N TYR A 383 2.49 -9.83 1.18
CA TYR A 383 2.53 -11.16 0.57
C TYR A 383 3.43 -11.21 -0.66
N ILE A 384 3.55 -10.10 -1.41
CA ILE A 384 4.55 -9.95 -2.48
C ILE A 384 5.95 -9.95 -1.85
N GLY A 385 6.16 -9.18 -0.76
CA GLY A 385 7.41 -9.20 0.00
C GLY A 385 7.77 -10.60 0.51
N GLN A 386 6.78 -11.35 0.99
CA GLN A 386 6.96 -12.73 1.44
C GLN A 386 7.39 -13.67 0.30
N GLN A 387 6.89 -13.47 -0.93
CA GLN A 387 7.35 -14.23 -2.10
C GLN A 387 8.82 -13.95 -2.41
N ILE A 388 9.25 -12.69 -2.35
CA ILE A 388 10.65 -12.30 -2.55
C ILE A 388 11.54 -13.00 -1.51
N LEU A 389 11.14 -12.96 -0.23
CA LEU A 389 11.85 -13.69 0.84
C LEU A 389 11.89 -15.20 0.59
N GLY A 390 10.80 -15.77 0.08
CA GLY A 390 10.72 -17.17 -0.30
C GLY A 390 11.74 -17.55 -1.38
N PHE A 391 11.92 -16.70 -2.39
CA PHE A 391 12.93 -16.88 -3.43
C PHE A 391 14.36 -16.79 -2.85
N GLU A 392 14.63 -15.81 -2.00
CA GLU A 392 15.93 -15.68 -1.33
C GLU A 392 16.26 -16.91 -0.49
N ASN A 393 15.33 -17.37 0.34
CA ASN A 393 15.53 -18.49 1.25
C ASN A 393 15.69 -19.84 0.53
N SER A 394 14.95 -20.04 -0.56
CA SER A 394 14.98 -21.29 -1.33
C SER A 394 16.09 -21.33 -2.39
N GLY A 395 16.60 -20.17 -2.80
CA GLY A 395 17.47 -20.04 -3.97
C GLY A 395 16.80 -20.45 -5.29
N LYS A 396 15.45 -20.45 -5.32
CA LYS A 396 14.63 -20.83 -6.49
C LYS A 396 13.61 -19.73 -6.77
N GLY A 397 13.47 -19.35 -8.03
CA GLY A 397 12.64 -18.24 -8.47
C GLY A 397 13.41 -16.93 -8.51
N THR A 398 13.15 -16.14 -9.54
CA THR A 398 13.70 -14.80 -9.72
C THR A 398 12.58 -13.79 -9.79
N TYR A 399 12.53 -12.88 -8.80
CA TYR A 399 11.56 -11.78 -8.81
C TYR A 399 11.90 -10.81 -9.94
N LEU A 400 10.93 -10.55 -10.82
CA LEU A 400 11.08 -9.61 -11.93
C LEU A 400 10.31 -8.31 -11.67
N PHE A 401 9.04 -8.43 -11.26
CA PHE A 401 8.16 -7.32 -10.97
C PHE A 401 6.97 -7.77 -10.12
N GLY A 402 6.45 -6.89 -9.27
CA GLY A 402 5.22 -7.16 -8.52
C GLY A 402 4.42 -5.90 -8.31
N PHE A 403 3.08 -6.02 -8.34
CA PHE A 403 2.20 -4.86 -8.20
C PHE A 403 0.81 -5.22 -7.66
N GLU A 404 0.12 -4.19 -7.19
CA GLU A 404 -1.26 -4.23 -6.73
C GLU A 404 -2.12 -3.27 -7.56
N GLU A 405 -3.41 -3.58 -7.70
CA GLU A 405 -4.42 -2.73 -8.33
C GLU A 405 -4.52 -1.34 -7.66
N SER A 406 -4.12 -1.26 -6.41
CA SER A 406 -4.17 -0.04 -5.59
C SER A 406 -2.94 0.87 -5.78
N TYR A 407 -2.45 0.99 -7.01
CA TYR A 407 -1.44 1.97 -7.44
C TYR A 407 -0.02 1.75 -6.88
N GLY A 408 0.29 0.57 -6.40
CA GLY A 408 1.60 0.26 -5.84
C GLY A 408 2.34 -0.86 -6.57
N CYS A 409 3.63 -0.68 -6.80
CA CYS A 409 4.51 -1.68 -7.39
C CYS A 409 5.92 -1.64 -6.78
N LEU A 410 6.71 -2.66 -7.09
CA LEU A 410 8.12 -2.72 -6.74
C LEU A 410 8.93 -3.31 -7.90
N ILE A 411 10.03 -2.64 -8.24
CA ILE A 411 11.06 -3.09 -9.17
C ILE A 411 12.32 -3.39 -8.35
N GLY A 412 12.93 -4.55 -8.57
CA GLY A 412 14.08 -4.98 -7.77
C GLY A 412 13.71 -5.55 -6.40
N THR A 413 14.74 -5.87 -5.61
CA THR A 413 14.59 -6.58 -4.32
C THR A 413 15.26 -5.87 -3.15
N TYR A 414 15.64 -4.60 -3.30
CA TYR A 414 16.28 -3.78 -2.26
C TYR A 414 15.32 -3.42 -1.12
N ALA A 415 14.03 -3.33 -1.41
CA ALA A 415 12.93 -3.14 -0.49
C ALA A 415 11.93 -4.32 -0.56
N ARG A 416 10.92 -4.32 0.31
CA ARG A 416 9.88 -5.37 0.39
C ARG A 416 8.48 -4.78 0.51
N ASP A 417 8.33 -3.49 0.22
CA ASP A 417 7.06 -2.81 0.11
C ASP A 417 7.00 -2.02 -1.21
N LYS A 418 5.83 -1.55 -1.57
CA LYS A 418 5.59 -0.71 -2.75
C LYS A 418 6.51 0.50 -2.72
N ASP A 419 7.02 0.88 -3.87
CA ASP A 419 7.93 2.02 -4.00
C ASP A 419 7.48 2.95 -5.12
N ALA A 420 6.85 4.08 -4.74
CA ALA A 420 6.42 5.08 -5.69
C ALA A 420 7.60 5.88 -6.28
N ILE A 421 8.76 5.88 -5.62
CA ILE A 421 9.95 6.58 -6.14
C ILE A 421 10.56 5.80 -7.29
N VAL A 422 10.74 4.47 -7.15
CA VAL A 422 11.20 3.63 -8.26
C VAL A 422 10.17 3.58 -9.38
N ALA A 423 8.87 3.56 -9.07
CA ALA A 423 7.80 3.61 -10.06
C ALA A 423 7.83 4.93 -10.86
N THR A 424 8.03 6.08 -10.18
CA THR A 424 8.21 7.39 -10.81
C THR A 424 9.41 7.37 -11.76
N MET A 425 10.53 6.86 -11.30
CA MET A 425 11.76 6.74 -12.08
C MET A 425 11.56 5.88 -13.33
N ALA A 426 11.05 4.67 -13.16
CA ALA A 426 10.84 3.71 -14.25
C ALA A 426 9.80 4.18 -15.28
N LEU A 427 8.74 4.86 -14.83
CA LEU A 427 7.74 5.42 -15.72
C LEU A 427 8.28 6.56 -16.55
N CYS A 428 9.12 7.44 -15.97
CA CYS A 428 9.80 8.51 -16.69
C CYS A 428 10.84 7.95 -17.68
N GLU A 429 11.56 6.89 -17.30
CA GLU A 429 12.44 6.15 -18.22
C GLU A 429 11.65 5.57 -19.40
N ALA A 430 10.55 4.86 -19.13
CA ALA A 430 9.69 4.32 -20.18
C ALA A 430 9.15 5.41 -21.10
N ALA A 431 8.73 6.56 -20.54
CA ALA A 431 8.28 7.71 -21.34
C ALA A 431 9.39 8.24 -22.26
N ALA A 432 10.62 8.38 -21.75
CA ALA A 432 11.77 8.78 -22.56
C ALA A 432 12.08 7.74 -23.65
N TYR A 433 12.04 6.45 -23.32
CA TYR A 433 12.25 5.35 -24.25
C TYR A 433 11.22 5.36 -25.40
N TYR A 434 9.92 5.44 -25.10
CA TYR A 434 8.89 5.51 -26.14
C TYR A 434 8.96 6.81 -26.94
N LYS A 435 9.35 7.92 -26.32
CA LYS A 435 9.55 9.21 -27.01
C LYS A 435 10.66 9.13 -28.05
N THR A 436 11.74 8.35 -27.85
CA THR A 436 12.76 8.09 -28.89
C THR A 436 12.18 7.41 -30.14
N GLN A 437 11.02 6.75 -30.01
CA GLN A 437 10.29 6.06 -31.06
C GLN A 437 9.12 6.89 -31.62
N GLY A 438 8.98 8.16 -31.20
CA GLY A 438 7.87 9.01 -31.58
C GLY A 438 6.52 8.59 -31.00
N LYS A 439 6.53 7.85 -29.87
CA LYS A 439 5.35 7.38 -29.16
C LYS A 439 5.20 8.08 -27.80
N THR A 440 3.96 8.23 -27.36
CA THR A 440 3.62 8.62 -25.99
C THR A 440 3.44 7.37 -25.12
N LEU A 441 3.34 7.53 -23.78
CA LEU A 441 2.96 6.42 -22.91
C LEU A 441 1.55 5.91 -23.18
N TRP A 442 0.64 6.78 -23.68
CA TRP A 442 -0.69 6.34 -24.10
C TRP A 442 -0.63 5.46 -25.34
N ASP A 443 0.21 5.79 -26.34
CA ASP A 443 0.45 4.89 -27.47
C ASP A 443 0.97 3.52 -27.02
N ALA A 444 1.92 3.51 -26.07
CA ALA A 444 2.45 2.26 -25.51
C ALA A 444 1.37 1.44 -24.77
N MET A 445 0.44 2.13 -24.08
CA MET A 445 -0.71 1.47 -23.44
C MET A 445 -1.63 0.83 -24.46
N ILE A 446 -1.91 1.51 -25.56
CA ILE A 446 -2.74 0.99 -26.67
C ILE A 446 -2.04 -0.21 -27.35
N ASP A 447 -0.75 -0.10 -27.67
CA ASP A 447 0.03 -1.22 -28.23
C ASP A 447 -0.05 -2.47 -27.34
N MET A 448 0.06 -2.29 -26.02
CA MET A 448 -0.06 -3.38 -25.05
C MET A 448 -1.45 -4.02 -25.05
N TYR A 449 -2.52 -3.21 -25.14
CA TYR A 449 -3.87 -3.72 -25.26
C TYR A 449 -4.10 -4.46 -26.59
N GLU A 450 -3.55 -3.97 -27.70
CA GLU A 450 -3.61 -4.65 -29.01
C GLU A 450 -2.91 -6.01 -28.97
N GLU A 451 -1.78 -6.12 -28.23
CA GLU A 451 -1.02 -7.36 -28.12
C GLU A 451 -1.67 -8.37 -27.18
N PHE A 452 -2.12 -7.94 -25.97
CA PHE A 452 -2.56 -8.87 -24.93
C PHE A 452 -4.08 -8.90 -24.71
N GLY A 453 -4.82 -7.92 -25.20
CA GLY A 453 -6.28 -7.78 -25.08
C GLY A 453 -6.70 -6.57 -24.27
N TYR A 454 -7.92 -6.10 -24.49
CA TYR A 454 -8.50 -4.92 -23.84
C TYR A 454 -9.17 -5.31 -22.53
N TYR A 455 -8.41 -5.32 -21.45
CA TYR A 455 -8.90 -5.61 -20.10
C TYR A 455 -9.37 -4.33 -19.42
N LYS A 456 -10.49 -4.41 -18.71
CA LYS A 456 -11.01 -3.34 -17.86
C LYS A 456 -11.39 -3.92 -16.51
N ASP A 457 -10.84 -3.34 -15.47
CA ASP A 457 -11.10 -3.72 -14.09
C ASP A 457 -11.74 -2.55 -13.35
N ALA A 458 -12.63 -2.86 -12.41
CA ALA A 458 -13.28 -1.87 -11.59
C ALA A 458 -13.61 -2.41 -10.19
N ILE A 459 -14.02 -1.51 -9.31
CA ILE A 459 -14.36 -1.82 -7.93
C ILE A 459 -15.67 -1.14 -7.57
N GLN A 460 -16.56 -1.89 -6.89
CA GLN A 460 -17.74 -1.37 -6.22
C GLN A 460 -17.59 -1.57 -4.72
N ALA A 461 -17.76 -0.51 -3.93
CA ALA A 461 -17.71 -0.57 -2.49
C ALA A 461 -19.08 -0.25 -1.90
N VAL A 462 -19.61 -1.17 -1.09
CA VAL A 462 -20.91 -1.01 -0.44
C VAL A 462 -20.69 -0.86 1.06
N THR A 463 -21.04 0.31 1.62
CA THR A 463 -20.97 0.58 3.06
C THR A 463 -22.32 0.32 3.71
N MET A 464 -22.31 -0.45 4.79
CA MET A 464 -23.49 -0.79 5.60
C MET A 464 -23.24 -0.34 7.03
N LYS A 465 -23.88 0.74 7.47
CA LYS A 465 -23.55 1.41 8.75
C LYS A 465 -23.97 0.59 9.97
N GLY A 466 -23.17 0.70 11.04
CA GLY A 466 -23.48 0.17 12.36
C GLY A 466 -23.29 -1.36 12.51
N ILE A 467 -23.66 -1.88 13.67
CA ILE A 467 -23.55 -3.31 14.02
C ILE A 467 -24.43 -4.17 13.09
N GLU A 468 -25.62 -3.69 12.76
CA GLU A 468 -26.53 -4.35 11.80
C GLU A 468 -25.89 -4.47 10.42
N GLY A 469 -25.12 -3.43 9.99
CA GLY A 469 -24.38 -3.46 8.75
C GLY A 469 -23.28 -4.53 8.73
N LEU A 470 -22.54 -4.72 9.81
CA LEU A 470 -21.55 -5.79 9.93
C LEU A 470 -22.20 -7.18 9.85
N GLN A 471 -23.34 -7.38 10.54
CA GLN A 471 -24.09 -8.63 10.47
C GLN A 471 -24.57 -8.91 9.03
N LYS A 472 -25.07 -7.88 8.34
CA LYS A 472 -25.54 -7.98 6.97
C LYS A 472 -24.42 -8.36 5.99
N ILE A 473 -23.23 -7.80 6.17
CA ILE A 473 -22.04 -8.18 5.37
C ILE A 473 -21.71 -9.68 5.59
N GLN A 474 -21.77 -10.17 6.81
CA GLN A 474 -21.56 -11.60 7.10
C GLN A 474 -22.64 -12.49 6.48
N GLU A 475 -23.90 -12.06 6.48
CA GLU A 475 -25.00 -12.76 5.80
C GLU A 475 -24.78 -12.82 4.29
N ILE A 476 -24.37 -11.70 3.66
CA ILE A 476 -24.03 -11.65 2.23
C ILE A 476 -22.93 -12.66 1.91
N MET A 477 -21.82 -12.64 2.66
CA MET A 477 -20.71 -13.58 2.45
C MET A 477 -21.15 -15.04 2.63
N THR A 478 -22.01 -15.31 3.61
CA THR A 478 -22.54 -16.65 3.87
C THR A 478 -23.45 -17.12 2.72
N THR A 479 -24.34 -16.24 2.26
CA THR A 479 -25.27 -16.53 1.15
C THR A 479 -24.50 -16.80 -0.15
N LEU A 480 -23.55 -15.95 -0.49
CA LEU A 480 -22.71 -16.09 -1.69
C LEU A 480 -21.84 -17.37 -1.66
N ARG A 481 -21.43 -17.79 -0.48
CA ARG A 481 -20.67 -19.04 -0.29
C ARG A 481 -21.54 -20.28 -0.44
N GLN A 482 -22.76 -20.27 0.12
CA GLN A 482 -23.69 -21.39 0.07
C GLN A 482 -24.42 -21.51 -1.28
N ASN A 483 -24.72 -20.37 -1.89
CA ASN A 483 -25.47 -20.27 -3.13
C ASN A 483 -24.73 -19.36 -4.12
N PRO A 484 -23.62 -19.82 -4.72
CA PRO A 484 -22.87 -19.01 -5.66
C PRO A 484 -23.76 -18.63 -6.87
N PRO A 485 -23.69 -17.39 -7.36
CA PRO A 485 -24.39 -16.97 -8.55
C PRO A 485 -24.03 -17.85 -9.75
N ALA A 486 -24.99 -18.14 -10.63
CA ALA A 486 -24.72 -18.92 -11.83
C ALA A 486 -24.03 -18.09 -12.93
N GLU A 487 -24.25 -16.77 -12.94
CA GLU A 487 -23.68 -15.83 -13.90
C GLU A 487 -23.65 -14.39 -13.35
N PHE A 488 -22.83 -13.55 -13.98
CA PHE A 488 -22.81 -12.10 -13.81
C PHE A 488 -22.82 -11.43 -15.19
N ALA A 489 -23.76 -10.53 -15.44
CA ALA A 489 -23.88 -9.82 -16.72
C ALA A 489 -23.80 -10.73 -17.97
N GLY A 490 -24.37 -11.95 -17.91
CA GLY A 490 -24.32 -12.93 -19.01
C GLY A 490 -23.05 -13.79 -19.08
N HIS A 491 -22.03 -13.51 -18.28
CA HIS A 491 -20.85 -14.36 -18.13
C HIS A 491 -21.12 -15.46 -17.10
N LYS A 492 -21.04 -16.72 -17.51
CA LYS A 492 -21.29 -17.86 -16.62
C LYS A 492 -20.14 -18.06 -15.65
N VAL A 493 -20.46 -18.42 -14.40
CA VAL A 493 -19.46 -18.82 -13.42
C VAL A 493 -18.94 -20.22 -13.78
N THR A 494 -17.64 -20.34 -13.93
CA THR A 494 -16.96 -21.59 -14.29
C THR A 494 -16.31 -22.26 -13.08
N ALA A 495 -15.75 -21.45 -12.16
CA ALA A 495 -15.18 -21.95 -10.91
C ALA A 495 -15.40 -20.95 -9.76
N VAL A 496 -15.41 -21.45 -8.53
CA VAL A 496 -15.47 -20.66 -7.30
C VAL A 496 -14.24 -20.94 -6.47
N ARG A 497 -13.48 -19.88 -6.13
CA ARG A 497 -12.37 -19.95 -5.16
C ARG A 497 -12.87 -19.40 -3.82
N ASP A 498 -12.92 -20.25 -2.81
CA ASP A 498 -13.23 -19.87 -1.42
C ASP A 498 -11.95 -19.91 -0.59
N TYR A 499 -11.34 -18.76 -0.39
CA TYR A 499 -10.08 -18.66 0.37
C TYR A 499 -10.26 -18.91 1.87
N LYS A 500 -11.49 -18.84 2.40
CA LYS A 500 -11.78 -19.19 3.80
C LYS A 500 -11.75 -20.71 4.02
N LEU A 501 -12.13 -21.47 3.01
CA LEU A 501 -12.15 -22.92 3.04
C LEU A 501 -10.89 -23.55 2.41
N ASP A 502 -10.00 -22.74 1.84
CA ASP A 502 -8.86 -23.19 1.03
C ASP A 502 -9.29 -24.10 -0.13
N GLU A 503 -10.33 -23.70 -0.87
CA GLU A 503 -10.96 -24.55 -1.87
C GLU A 503 -11.21 -23.80 -3.18
N ILE A 504 -10.83 -24.42 -4.31
CA ILE A 504 -11.27 -24.04 -5.64
C ILE A 504 -12.19 -25.17 -6.15
N THR A 505 -13.43 -24.85 -6.49
CA THR A 505 -14.41 -25.80 -7.03
C THR A 505 -14.65 -25.48 -8.50
N ASP A 506 -14.33 -26.40 -9.41
CA ASP A 506 -14.76 -26.36 -10.81
C ASP A 506 -16.24 -26.75 -10.91
N LEU A 507 -17.07 -25.85 -11.44
CA LEU A 507 -18.54 -26.07 -11.45
C LEU A 507 -19.01 -27.05 -12.53
N ALA A 508 -18.21 -27.30 -13.55
CA ALA A 508 -18.55 -28.25 -14.61
C ALA A 508 -18.31 -29.69 -14.17
N THR A 509 -17.21 -29.94 -13.44
CA THR A 509 -16.78 -31.28 -13.03
C THR A 509 -17.07 -31.60 -11.56
N GLY A 510 -17.24 -30.57 -10.72
CA GLY A 510 -17.31 -30.70 -9.27
C GLY A 510 -15.97 -31.00 -8.61
N GLU A 511 -14.87 -30.95 -9.37
CA GLU A 511 -13.52 -31.17 -8.84
C GLU A 511 -13.12 -30.06 -7.87
N LYS A 512 -12.47 -30.43 -6.77
CA LYS A 512 -12.00 -29.52 -5.73
C LYS A 512 -10.48 -29.63 -5.57
N LYS A 513 -9.83 -28.46 -5.45
CA LYS A 513 -8.39 -28.35 -5.16
C LYS A 513 -8.13 -27.22 -4.17
N SER A 514 -6.97 -27.23 -3.49
CA SER A 514 -6.54 -26.14 -2.61
C SER A 514 -6.27 -24.87 -3.41
N THR A 515 -6.52 -23.70 -2.82
CA THR A 515 -6.09 -22.40 -3.35
C THR A 515 -4.57 -22.23 -3.24
N GLY A 516 -3.94 -22.93 -2.29
CA GLY A 516 -2.52 -22.80 -1.96
C GLY A 516 -2.16 -21.49 -1.24
N LEU A 517 -3.16 -20.70 -0.81
CA LEU A 517 -2.98 -19.41 -0.14
C LEU A 517 -3.50 -19.46 1.31
N PRO A 518 -3.02 -18.58 2.18
CA PRO A 518 -3.52 -18.50 3.56
C PRO A 518 -5.03 -18.25 3.63
N ASN A 519 -5.68 -18.73 4.70
CA ASN A 519 -7.11 -18.54 4.87
C ASN A 519 -7.48 -17.06 4.94
N SER A 520 -8.46 -16.67 4.13
CA SER A 520 -8.96 -15.30 4.07
C SER A 520 -10.47 -15.31 3.75
N ASN A 521 -11.26 -14.42 4.35
CA ASN A 521 -12.69 -14.34 4.09
C ASN A 521 -12.97 -13.65 2.73
N VAL A 522 -12.56 -14.30 1.65
CA VAL A 522 -12.67 -13.82 0.27
C VAL A 522 -13.31 -14.91 -0.58
N LEU A 523 -14.19 -14.50 -1.49
CA LEU A 523 -14.76 -15.34 -2.56
C LEU A 523 -14.35 -14.76 -3.91
N TYR A 524 -13.93 -15.63 -4.82
CA TYR A 524 -13.57 -15.27 -6.18
C TYR A 524 -14.31 -16.17 -7.17
N TYR A 525 -14.96 -15.58 -8.13
CA TYR A 525 -15.70 -16.27 -9.18
C TYR A 525 -14.95 -16.11 -10.51
N GLU A 526 -14.47 -17.24 -11.05
CA GLU A 526 -13.97 -17.27 -12.43
C GLU A 526 -15.16 -17.35 -13.38
N LEU A 527 -15.14 -16.53 -14.42
CA LEU A 527 -16.24 -16.42 -15.37
C LEU A 527 -15.78 -16.80 -16.78
N THR A 528 -16.75 -17.02 -17.68
CA THR A 528 -16.43 -17.13 -19.12
C THR A 528 -15.84 -15.83 -19.65
N ASP A 529 -15.12 -15.92 -20.79
CA ASP A 529 -14.54 -14.80 -21.54
C ASP A 529 -13.47 -13.98 -20.76
N ASP A 530 -12.68 -14.67 -19.92
CA ASP A 530 -11.64 -14.05 -19.08
C ASP A 530 -12.19 -13.02 -18.07
N ALA A 531 -13.50 -13.02 -17.78
CA ALA A 531 -14.11 -12.17 -16.78
C ALA A 531 -14.01 -12.79 -15.37
N TRP A 532 -14.10 -11.97 -14.35
CA TRP A 532 -14.06 -12.42 -12.96
C TRP A 532 -14.76 -11.44 -12.00
N VAL A 533 -15.19 -11.95 -10.86
CA VAL A 533 -15.73 -11.15 -9.73
C VAL A 533 -15.12 -11.65 -8.43
N CYS A 534 -14.62 -10.75 -7.59
CA CYS A 534 -14.10 -11.07 -6.26
C CYS A 534 -14.83 -10.27 -5.19
N VAL A 535 -15.25 -10.94 -4.11
CA VAL A 535 -15.98 -10.34 -2.99
C VAL A 535 -15.13 -10.41 -1.74
N ARG A 536 -14.86 -9.23 -1.15
CA ARG A 536 -14.01 -9.10 0.04
C ARG A 536 -14.61 -8.12 1.04
N PRO A 537 -15.02 -8.56 2.25
CA PRO A 537 -15.38 -7.65 3.32
C PRO A 537 -14.15 -6.92 3.85
N SER A 538 -14.33 -5.66 4.28
CA SER A 538 -13.29 -4.94 5.01
C SER A 538 -13.10 -5.57 6.40
N GLY A 539 -11.84 -5.65 6.85
CA GLY A 539 -11.54 -6.11 8.21
C GLY A 539 -11.76 -5.04 9.29
N THR A 540 -11.82 -3.77 8.91
CA THR A 540 -11.82 -2.63 9.85
C THR A 540 -13.04 -1.72 9.72
N GLU A 541 -13.79 -1.80 8.64
CA GLU A 541 -14.93 -0.93 8.35
C GLU A 541 -16.16 -1.78 7.99
N PRO A 542 -17.40 -1.31 8.25
CA PRO A 542 -18.62 -1.98 7.82
C PRO A 542 -18.84 -1.80 6.31
N LYS A 543 -17.94 -2.38 5.52
CA LYS A 543 -17.85 -2.23 4.07
C LYS A 543 -17.53 -3.56 3.41
N VAL A 544 -18.17 -3.86 2.30
CA VAL A 544 -17.81 -4.96 1.41
C VAL A 544 -17.38 -4.40 0.05
N LYS A 545 -16.30 -4.91 -0.48
CA LYS A 545 -15.76 -4.55 -1.78
C LYS A 545 -15.99 -5.67 -2.78
N PHE A 546 -16.44 -5.30 -3.97
CA PHE A 546 -16.57 -6.16 -5.13
C PHE A 546 -15.59 -5.67 -6.18
N TYR A 547 -14.58 -6.46 -6.44
CA TYR A 547 -13.64 -6.25 -7.55
C TYR A 547 -14.13 -7.08 -8.72
N TYR A 548 -14.00 -6.56 -9.93
CA TYR A 548 -14.34 -7.31 -11.13
C TYR A 548 -13.52 -6.85 -12.33
N GLY A 549 -13.30 -7.77 -13.24
CA GLY A 549 -12.62 -7.51 -14.49
C GLY A 549 -13.31 -8.18 -15.67
N VAL A 550 -13.21 -7.55 -16.83
CA VAL A 550 -13.74 -8.03 -18.09
C VAL A 550 -12.72 -7.85 -19.20
N LYS A 551 -12.89 -8.60 -20.30
CA LYS A 551 -12.11 -8.47 -21.53
C LYS A 551 -12.99 -8.04 -22.68
N GLY A 552 -12.60 -6.98 -23.36
CA GLY A 552 -13.24 -6.47 -24.55
C GLY A 552 -12.47 -6.76 -25.84
N THR A 553 -13.08 -6.42 -26.96
CA THR A 553 -12.47 -6.41 -28.30
C THR A 553 -11.93 -5.03 -28.68
N SER A 554 -12.26 -4.00 -27.88
CA SER A 554 -11.80 -2.63 -27.97
C SER A 554 -11.93 -1.95 -26.59
N LEU A 555 -11.38 -0.75 -26.39
CA LEU A 555 -11.61 0.04 -25.18
C LEU A 555 -13.09 0.28 -24.91
N ALA A 556 -13.85 0.70 -25.92
CA ALA A 556 -15.28 0.96 -25.79
C ALA A 556 -16.08 -0.30 -25.41
N ASP A 557 -15.78 -1.45 -26.02
CA ASP A 557 -16.43 -2.73 -25.68
C ASP A 557 -16.07 -3.17 -24.24
N ALA A 558 -14.82 -2.95 -23.81
CA ALA A 558 -14.41 -3.24 -22.44
C ALA A 558 -15.11 -2.33 -21.42
N ASP A 559 -15.30 -1.04 -21.74
CA ASP A 559 -16.03 -0.10 -20.89
C ASP A 559 -17.50 -0.51 -20.76
N GLU A 560 -18.20 -0.83 -21.86
CA GLU A 560 -19.60 -1.28 -21.85
C GLU A 560 -19.78 -2.57 -21.02
N LYS A 561 -18.88 -3.53 -21.17
CA LYS A 561 -18.89 -4.78 -20.39
C LYS A 561 -18.64 -4.55 -18.90
N SER A 562 -17.70 -3.65 -18.57
CA SER A 562 -17.39 -3.28 -17.18
C SER A 562 -18.59 -2.60 -16.50
N ASP A 563 -19.27 -1.69 -17.21
CA ASP A 563 -20.47 -1.03 -16.70
C ASP A 563 -21.62 -2.03 -16.47
N ALA A 564 -21.81 -2.96 -17.41
CA ALA A 564 -22.80 -4.03 -17.27
C ALA A 564 -22.49 -4.95 -16.07
N MET A 565 -21.21 -5.29 -15.87
CA MET A 565 -20.76 -6.09 -14.73
C MET A 565 -20.99 -5.37 -13.41
N GLY A 566 -20.63 -4.09 -13.30
CA GLY A 566 -20.87 -3.26 -12.11
C GLY A 566 -22.35 -3.17 -11.75
N LYS A 567 -23.22 -3.02 -12.75
CA LYS A 567 -24.67 -3.02 -12.55
C LYS A 567 -25.17 -4.37 -12.03
N ALA A 568 -24.75 -5.48 -12.62
CA ALA A 568 -25.13 -6.82 -12.18
C ALA A 568 -24.69 -7.11 -10.73
N VAL A 569 -23.49 -6.67 -10.34
CA VAL A 569 -22.98 -6.77 -8.96
C VAL A 569 -23.87 -5.97 -7.99
N LEU A 570 -24.25 -4.74 -8.33
CA LEU A 570 -25.11 -3.91 -7.47
C LEU A 570 -26.51 -4.49 -7.33
N GLU A 571 -27.13 -4.95 -8.44
CA GLU A 571 -28.43 -5.61 -8.43
C GLU A 571 -28.43 -6.87 -7.56
N MET A 572 -27.37 -7.68 -7.63
CA MET A 572 -27.18 -8.83 -6.76
C MET A 572 -27.15 -8.44 -5.29
N VAL A 573 -26.35 -7.42 -4.94
CA VAL A 573 -26.24 -6.93 -3.55
C VAL A 573 -27.59 -6.40 -3.06
N ASP A 574 -28.30 -5.63 -3.88
CA ASP A 574 -29.60 -5.05 -3.52
C ASP A 574 -30.67 -6.14 -3.29
N SER A 575 -30.61 -7.24 -4.04
CA SER A 575 -31.50 -8.40 -3.80
C SER A 575 -31.26 -9.13 -2.49
N MET A 576 -30.09 -8.91 -1.86
CA MET A 576 -29.70 -9.53 -0.60
C MET A 576 -29.90 -8.60 0.61
N LYS A 577 -30.19 -7.29 0.39
CA LYS A 577 -30.50 -6.35 1.47
C LYS A 577 -31.90 -6.55 2.01
#